data_0bd1ab92bcb39546682b55abfd9a6f67
#
_entry.id   0bd1ab92bcb39546682b55abfd9a6f67
#
_cell.length_a   1.000
_cell.length_b   1.000
_cell.length_c   1.000
_cell.angle_alpha   90.00
_cell.angle_beta   90.00
_cell.angle_gamma   90.00
#
_symmetry.space_group_name_H-M   'P 1'
#
loop_
_entity.id
_entity.type
_entity.pdbx_description
1 polymer ?
#
loop_
_entity_poly.entity_id
_entity_poly.type
_entity_poly.pdbx_seq_one_letter_code
_entity_poly.pdbx_strand_id
1 'polypeptide(L)'
;MTMVNDILKQMPGLGQPQRTFLATLCFTVLVLRGRVNCRTVSRSCDSSQRTIARQFREPFDWPDFPQRVLRTALDPRSALVSAHDASFIPQSGTQTVGLGHFCNGCARRAERGREISTLAVVDVTRRCALTLAVSQTPPGEDTTKAEQDETRVDFYTKQLRAHRHRLPPSVTSHCVDGSDAQKQYSDAVVSLGLHAITKLRSDADGVFLSTGPHPKRRGAKRKDDGKGNVQD
;
A
#
# COMPACT_ATOMS: atom_id res chain seq x y z
N MET A 1 3.89 -7.71 -24.24
CA MET A 1 2.71 -6.97 -24.82
C MET A 1 1.42 -7.78 -24.76
N THR A 2 1.41 -9.06 -25.02
CA THR A 2 0.22 -9.93 -25.07
C THR A 2 -0.60 -9.88 -23.77
N MET A 3 0.01 -10.12 -22.62
CA MET A 3 -0.69 -10.18 -21.33
C MET A 3 -1.46 -8.89 -20.99
N VAL A 4 -0.84 -7.71 -21.11
CA VAL A 4 -1.50 -6.42 -20.84
C VAL A 4 -2.68 -6.21 -21.79
N ASN A 5 -2.49 -6.47 -23.09
CA ASN A 5 -3.54 -6.35 -24.08
C ASN A 5 -4.71 -7.30 -23.81
N ASP A 6 -4.43 -8.53 -23.40
CA ASP A 6 -5.47 -9.52 -23.11
C ASP A 6 -6.27 -9.16 -21.87
N ILE A 7 -5.61 -8.62 -20.83
CA ILE A 7 -6.27 -8.09 -19.65
C ILE A 7 -7.18 -6.90 -20.03
N LEU A 8 -6.65 -5.92 -20.76
CA LEU A 8 -7.41 -4.74 -21.17
C LEU A 8 -8.62 -5.08 -22.06
N LYS A 9 -8.53 -6.12 -22.89
CA LYS A 9 -9.68 -6.61 -23.69
C LYS A 9 -10.78 -7.19 -22.82
N GLN A 10 -10.45 -7.79 -21.69
CA GLN A 10 -11.40 -8.39 -20.75
C GLN A 10 -12.05 -7.36 -19.81
N MET A 11 -11.51 -6.15 -19.73
CA MET A 11 -12.08 -5.10 -18.87
C MET A 11 -13.33 -4.48 -19.54
N PRO A 12 -14.46 -4.45 -18.83
CA PRO A 12 -15.69 -3.86 -19.38
C PRO A 12 -15.56 -2.34 -19.51
N GLY A 13 -16.31 -1.76 -20.45
CA GLY A 13 -16.40 -0.29 -20.61
C GLY A 13 -15.21 0.39 -21.29
N LEU A 14 -14.13 -0.33 -21.59
CA LEU A 14 -12.98 0.26 -22.29
C LEU A 14 -13.19 0.28 -23.82
N GLY A 15 -13.16 1.48 -24.41
CA GLY A 15 -13.11 1.66 -25.85
C GLY A 15 -11.75 1.31 -26.45
N GLN A 16 -11.71 0.99 -27.75
CA GLN A 16 -10.46 0.65 -28.43
C GLN A 16 -9.37 1.74 -28.31
N PRO A 17 -9.66 3.06 -28.44
CA PRO A 17 -8.66 4.10 -28.28
C PRO A 17 -8.02 4.11 -26.87
N GLN A 18 -8.83 3.89 -25.83
CA GLN A 18 -8.35 3.85 -24.44
C GLN A 18 -7.51 2.60 -24.17
N ARG A 19 -7.91 1.43 -24.71
CA ARG A 19 -7.10 0.19 -24.63
C ARG A 19 -5.73 0.39 -25.26
N THR A 20 -5.69 0.94 -26.48
CA THR A 20 -4.44 1.23 -27.18
C THR A 20 -3.58 2.18 -26.39
N PHE A 21 -4.16 3.27 -25.85
CA PHE A 21 -3.43 4.22 -25.01
C PHE A 21 -2.84 3.55 -23.76
N LEU A 22 -3.64 2.79 -23.01
CA LEU A 22 -3.19 2.12 -21.77
C LEU A 22 -2.08 1.09 -22.04
N ALA A 23 -2.20 0.29 -23.09
CA ALA A 23 -1.17 -0.64 -23.50
C ALA A 23 0.14 0.10 -23.87
N THR A 24 0.04 1.16 -24.66
CA THR A 24 1.18 2.01 -25.02
C THR A 24 1.79 2.66 -23.79
N LEU A 25 0.97 3.18 -22.87
CA LEU A 25 1.42 3.79 -21.63
C LEU A 25 2.22 2.79 -20.77
N CYS A 26 1.68 1.59 -20.53
CA CYS A 26 2.36 0.54 -19.77
C CYS A 26 3.73 0.22 -20.38
N PHE A 27 3.80 0.07 -21.70
CA PHE A 27 5.05 -0.20 -22.38
C PHE A 27 6.02 0.99 -22.31
N THR A 28 5.52 2.20 -22.56
CA THR A 28 6.33 3.43 -22.52
C THR A 28 6.95 3.64 -21.15
N VAL A 29 6.19 3.44 -20.07
CA VAL A 29 6.69 3.62 -18.70
C VAL A 29 7.83 2.63 -18.38
N LEU A 30 7.81 1.42 -18.93
CA LEU A 30 8.88 0.43 -18.73
C LEU A 30 10.21 0.83 -19.40
N VAL A 31 10.16 1.57 -20.50
CA VAL A 31 11.36 1.97 -21.25
C VAL A 31 11.80 3.41 -20.97
N LEU A 32 10.94 4.20 -20.36
CA LEU A 32 11.17 5.62 -20.12
C LEU A 32 12.17 5.83 -18.98
N ARG A 33 13.22 6.61 -19.24
CA ARG A 33 14.17 7.02 -18.22
C ARG A 33 13.82 8.41 -17.69
N GLY A 34 13.73 8.56 -16.37
CA GLY A 34 13.46 9.83 -15.71
C GLY A 34 11.99 10.05 -15.35
N ARG A 35 11.53 11.30 -15.32
CA ARG A 35 10.18 11.64 -14.86
C ARG A 35 9.11 11.21 -15.85
N VAL A 36 8.10 10.49 -15.37
CA VAL A 36 6.90 10.15 -16.13
C VAL A 36 5.94 11.34 -16.08
N ASN A 37 5.70 11.98 -17.21
CA ASN A 37 4.71 13.04 -17.40
C ASN A 37 4.23 13.04 -18.86
N CYS A 38 3.17 13.78 -19.15
CA CYS A 38 2.57 13.78 -20.50
C CYS A 38 3.57 14.16 -21.61
N ARG A 39 4.53 15.04 -21.32
CA ARG A 39 5.56 15.48 -22.27
C ARG A 39 6.60 14.39 -22.53
N THR A 40 7.07 13.70 -21.49
CA THR A 40 8.06 12.63 -21.66
C THR A 40 7.43 11.38 -22.28
N VAL A 41 6.21 11.05 -21.92
CA VAL A 41 5.45 9.96 -22.56
C VAL A 41 5.23 10.25 -24.05
N SER A 42 4.84 11.48 -24.42
CA SER A 42 4.60 11.82 -25.83
C SER A 42 5.85 11.77 -26.71
N ARG A 43 7.05 11.88 -26.13
CA ARG A 43 8.31 11.72 -26.87
C ARG A 43 8.68 10.27 -27.12
N SER A 44 8.05 9.35 -26.41
CA SER A 44 8.37 7.92 -26.45
C SER A 44 7.23 7.10 -27.10
N CYS A 45 6.19 7.75 -27.65
CA CYS A 45 5.12 7.10 -28.37
C CYS A 45 4.52 8.05 -29.42
N ASP A 46 3.74 7.51 -30.36
CA ASP A 46 3.13 8.28 -31.46
C ASP A 46 1.89 9.11 -31.05
N SER A 47 1.80 9.47 -29.78
CA SER A 47 0.67 10.25 -29.26
C SER A 47 1.10 11.63 -28.83
N SER A 48 0.32 12.66 -29.18
CA SER A 48 0.59 14.02 -28.75
C SER A 48 0.40 14.19 -27.23
N GLN A 49 1.10 15.15 -26.64
CA GLN A 49 0.94 15.49 -25.21
C GLN A 49 -0.54 15.78 -24.86
N ARG A 50 -1.28 16.46 -25.77
CA ARG A 50 -2.71 16.77 -25.59
C ARG A 50 -3.57 15.52 -25.58
N THR A 51 -3.28 14.55 -26.44
CA THR A 51 -3.97 13.26 -26.48
C THR A 51 -3.75 12.48 -25.19
N ILE A 52 -2.50 12.41 -24.71
CA ILE A 52 -2.14 11.74 -23.47
C ILE A 52 -2.86 12.39 -22.28
N ALA A 53 -2.81 13.72 -22.16
CA ALA A 53 -3.50 14.45 -21.10
C ALA A 53 -5.02 14.23 -21.10
N ARG A 54 -5.63 14.11 -22.28
CA ARG A 54 -7.05 13.77 -22.43
C ARG A 54 -7.33 12.35 -21.95
N GLN A 55 -6.53 11.38 -22.37
CA GLN A 55 -6.71 9.97 -21.99
C GLN A 55 -6.55 9.73 -20.48
N PHE A 56 -5.69 10.48 -19.79
CA PHE A 56 -5.58 10.42 -18.33
C PHE A 56 -6.81 10.95 -17.57
N ARG A 57 -7.70 11.69 -18.25
CA ARG A 57 -8.97 12.15 -17.66
C ARG A 57 -10.12 11.18 -17.87
N GLU A 58 -9.95 10.22 -18.77
CA GLU A 58 -10.97 9.19 -19.01
C GLU A 58 -11.04 8.23 -17.81
N PRO A 59 -12.24 7.87 -17.36
CA PRO A 59 -12.41 6.92 -16.27
C PRO A 59 -11.73 5.59 -16.58
N PHE A 60 -11.05 5.04 -15.59
CA PHE A 60 -10.43 3.72 -15.67
C PHE A 60 -10.54 3.03 -14.30
N ASP A 61 -10.96 1.77 -14.31
CA ASP A 61 -11.04 0.97 -13.08
C ASP A 61 -9.64 0.50 -12.67
N TRP A 62 -8.89 1.41 -12.03
CA TRP A 62 -7.56 1.14 -11.51
C TRP A 62 -7.52 -0.04 -10.55
N PRO A 63 -8.51 -0.27 -9.67
CA PRO A 63 -8.54 -1.44 -8.81
C PRO A 63 -8.76 -2.77 -9.52
N ASP A 64 -9.51 -2.82 -10.63
CA ASP A 64 -9.76 -4.08 -11.38
C ASP A 64 -8.52 -4.52 -12.18
N PHE A 65 -7.78 -3.57 -12.74
CA PHE A 65 -6.61 -3.91 -13.56
C PHE A 65 -5.54 -4.72 -12.79
N PRO A 66 -5.01 -4.27 -11.63
CA PRO A 66 -4.07 -5.06 -10.85
C PRO A 66 -4.63 -6.41 -10.40
N GLN A 67 -5.93 -6.48 -10.07
CA GLN A 67 -6.56 -7.73 -9.69
C GLN A 67 -6.52 -8.77 -10.82
N ARG A 68 -6.74 -8.34 -12.08
CA ARG A 68 -6.61 -9.21 -13.25
C ARG A 68 -5.17 -9.61 -13.52
N VAL A 69 -4.23 -8.68 -13.34
CA VAL A 69 -2.79 -8.99 -13.41
C VAL A 69 -2.43 -10.06 -12.38
N LEU A 70 -2.88 -9.92 -11.13
CA LEU A 70 -2.67 -10.90 -10.07
C LEU A 70 -3.19 -12.28 -10.47
N ARG A 71 -4.43 -12.39 -10.94
CA ARG A 71 -5.04 -13.66 -11.35
C ARG A 71 -4.27 -14.35 -12.50
N THR A 72 -3.65 -13.56 -13.38
CA THR A 72 -2.91 -14.08 -14.52
C THR A 72 -1.46 -14.44 -14.18
N ALA A 73 -0.83 -13.67 -13.28
CA ALA A 73 0.60 -13.77 -13.00
C ALA A 73 0.94 -14.67 -11.80
N LEU A 74 0.01 -14.80 -10.84
CA LEU A 74 0.25 -15.59 -9.63
C LEU A 74 0.13 -17.10 -9.91
N ASP A 75 1.07 -17.84 -9.35
CA ASP A 75 0.98 -19.30 -9.28
C ASP A 75 0.16 -19.67 -8.00
N PRO A 76 -0.93 -20.42 -8.15
CA PRO A 76 -1.73 -20.85 -6.99
C PRO A 76 -0.95 -21.69 -5.97
N ARG A 77 0.20 -22.24 -6.35
CA ARG A 77 1.06 -23.04 -5.48
C ARG A 77 2.12 -22.24 -4.75
N SER A 78 2.30 -20.97 -5.11
CA SER A 78 3.25 -20.09 -4.43
C SER A 78 2.80 -19.73 -3.03
N ALA A 79 3.77 -19.57 -2.13
CA ALA A 79 3.52 -18.95 -0.82
C ALA A 79 3.27 -17.45 -1.02
N LEU A 80 2.05 -17.01 -0.72
CA LEU A 80 1.61 -15.63 -0.90
C LEU A 80 1.38 -14.95 0.44
N VAL A 81 1.85 -13.72 0.56
CA VAL A 81 1.54 -12.82 1.68
C VAL A 81 1.06 -11.48 1.12
N SER A 82 0.24 -10.75 1.86
CA SER A 82 0.01 -9.35 1.55
C SER A 82 1.02 -8.48 2.27
N ALA A 83 1.35 -7.33 1.70
CA ALA A 83 2.25 -6.37 2.30
C ALA A 83 1.71 -4.95 2.10
N HIS A 84 1.96 -4.10 3.08
CA HIS A 84 1.64 -2.69 3.04
C HIS A 84 2.91 -1.87 3.28
N ASP A 85 3.09 -0.83 2.48
CA ASP A 85 4.19 0.12 2.63
C ASP A 85 3.76 1.52 2.23
N ALA A 86 4.26 2.51 2.95
CA ALA A 86 4.05 3.92 2.68
C ALA A 86 5.35 4.55 2.15
N SER A 87 5.29 5.08 0.95
CA SER A 87 6.46 5.65 0.27
C SER A 87 6.34 7.16 0.12
N PHE A 88 7.35 7.89 0.57
CA PHE A 88 7.44 9.34 0.42
C PHE A 88 7.91 9.72 -0.99
N ILE A 89 7.22 10.68 -1.61
CA ILE A 89 7.57 11.27 -2.89
C ILE A 89 7.85 12.76 -2.71
N PRO A 90 9.12 13.20 -2.80
CA PRO A 90 9.46 14.61 -2.68
C PRO A 90 8.82 15.40 -3.81
N GLN A 91 8.18 16.50 -3.49
CA GLN A 91 7.55 17.36 -4.48
C GLN A 91 7.59 18.82 -4.05
N SER A 92 8.08 19.65 -4.96
CA SER A 92 8.04 21.13 -4.87
C SER A 92 6.82 21.66 -5.63
N GLY A 93 6.34 22.80 -5.24
CA GLY A 93 5.20 23.47 -5.88
C GLY A 93 4.09 23.76 -4.89
N THR A 94 3.16 24.62 -5.27
CA THR A 94 2.06 25.07 -4.41
C THR A 94 0.71 24.57 -4.88
N GLN A 95 0.59 24.13 -6.14
CA GLN A 95 -0.66 23.80 -6.80
C GLN A 95 -0.97 22.30 -6.85
N THR A 96 -0.10 21.45 -6.28
CA THR A 96 -0.35 20.03 -6.30
C THR A 96 -1.25 19.63 -5.12
N VAL A 97 -2.37 19.00 -5.43
CA VAL A 97 -3.33 18.51 -4.42
C VAL A 97 -2.67 17.44 -3.54
N GLY A 98 -2.92 17.53 -2.22
CA GLY A 98 -2.42 16.55 -1.25
C GLY A 98 -0.93 16.67 -0.94
N LEU A 99 -0.34 17.85 -1.13
CA LEU A 99 0.99 18.17 -0.61
C LEU A 99 0.91 18.42 0.89
N GLY A 100 1.83 17.83 1.64
CA GLY A 100 1.95 18.03 3.08
C GLY A 100 3.36 17.70 3.56
N HIS A 101 3.54 17.64 4.87
CA HIS A 101 4.78 17.19 5.49
C HIS A 101 4.65 15.71 5.88
N PHE A 102 5.47 14.88 5.27
CA PHE A 102 5.50 13.44 5.50
C PHE A 102 6.91 13.00 5.91
N CYS A 103 7.00 11.89 6.63
CA CYS A 103 8.27 11.32 7.03
C CYS A 103 9.03 10.80 5.79
N ASN A 104 10.21 11.37 5.52
CA ASN A 104 11.15 10.82 4.56
C ASN A 104 12.09 9.86 5.30
N GLY A 105 11.87 8.55 5.17
CA GLY A 105 12.66 7.52 5.82
C GLY A 105 14.14 7.58 5.46
N CYS A 106 14.49 8.00 4.24
CA CYS A 106 15.88 8.17 3.82
C CYS A 106 16.55 9.36 4.49
N ALA A 107 15.84 10.47 4.63
CA ALA A 107 16.34 11.69 5.28
C ALA A 107 16.14 11.70 6.81
N ARG A 108 15.38 10.76 7.34
CA ARG A 108 14.99 10.65 8.77
C ARG A 108 14.37 11.92 9.34
N ARG A 109 13.62 12.64 8.52
CA ARG A 109 12.93 13.88 8.92
C ARG A 109 11.65 14.06 8.12
N ALA A 110 10.76 14.93 8.60
CA ALA A 110 9.60 15.34 7.85
C ALA A 110 10.03 16.29 6.71
N GLU A 111 9.58 16.01 5.51
CA GLU A 111 9.84 16.82 4.32
C GLU A 111 8.54 17.05 3.55
N ARG A 112 8.52 18.15 2.79
CA ARG A 112 7.36 18.49 1.97
C ARG A 112 7.28 17.57 0.74
N GLY A 113 6.12 16.97 0.54
CA GLY A 113 5.91 16.06 -0.57
C GLY A 113 4.53 15.43 -0.51
N ARG A 114 4.43 14.24 -1.03
CA ARG A 114 3.25 13.35 -0.93
C ARG A 114 3.68 12.01 -0.39
N GLU A 115 2.75 11.35 0.26
CA GLU A 115 2.91 9.96 0.65
C GLU A 115 1.94 9.09 -0.13
N ILE A 116 2.43 7.98 -0.63
CA ILE A 116 1.65 6.97 -1.35
C ILE A 116 1.69 5.69 -0.55
N SER A 117 0.52 5.26 -0.12
CA SER A 117 0.29 3.99 0.55
C SER A 117 0.02 2.91 -0.49
N THR A 118 0.79 1.84 -0.45
CA THR A 118 0.72 0.73 -1.40
C THR A 118 0.37 -0.56 -0.69
N LEU A 119 -0.70 -1.22 -1.13
CA LEU A 119 -1.04 -2.58 -0.76
C LEU A 119 -0.63 -3.51 -1.90
N ALA A 120 0.17 -4.53 -1.60
CA ALA A 120 0.68 -5.48 -2.58
C ALA A 120 0.42 -6.93 -2.14
N VAL A 121 0.44 -7.84 -3.10
CA VAL A 121 0.58 -9.29 -2.89
C VAL A 121 2.00 -9.68 -3.26
N VAL A 122 2.68 -10.31 -2.33
CA VAL A 122 4.06 -10.77 -2.49
C VAL A 122 4.06 -12.29 -2.69
N ASP A 123 4.60 -12.72 -3.81
CA ASP A 123 4.95 -14.11 -4.06
C ASP A 123 6.33 -14.36 -3.46
N VAL A 124 6.35 -14.99 -2.29
CA VAL A 124 7.58 -15.27 -1.55
C VAL A 124 8.46 -16.25 -2.30
N THR A 125 7.84 -17.22 -2.99
CA THR A 125 8.55 -18.26 -3.75
C THR A 125 9.30 -17.65 -4.93
N ARG A 126 8.65 -16.76 -5.68
CA ARG A 126 9.23 -16.11 -6.85
C ARG A 126 9.96 -14.79 -6.55
N ARG A 127 9.91 -14.35 -5.29
CA ARG A 127 10.50 -13.07 -4.84
C ARG A 127 10.02 -11.87 -5.66
N CYS A 128 8.74 -11.81 -5.94
CA CYS A 128 8.14 -10.69 -6.67
C CYS A 128 6.92 -10.15 -5.93
N ALA A 129 6.66 -8.87 -6.09
CA ALA A 129 5.51 -8.19 -5.54
C ALA A 129 4.64 -7.63 -6.67
N LEU A 130 3.34 -7.76 -6.52
CA LEU A 130 2.35 -7.23 -7.44
C LEU A 130 1.44 -6.27 -6.68
N THR A 131 1.43 -5.02 -7.08
CA THR A 131 0.59 -3.98 -6.47
C THR A 131 -0.87 -4.30 -6.69
N LEU A 132 -1.65 -4.30 -5.60
CA LEU A 132 -3.09 -4.49 -5.62
C LEU A 132 -3.84 -3.16 -5.58
N ALA A 133 -3.40 -2.25 -4.71
CA ALA A 133 -4.00 -0.93 -4.56
C ALA A 133 -2.95 0.11 -4.19
N VAL A 134 -3.19 1.33 -4.65
CA VAL A 134 -2.39 2.51 -4.32
C VAL A 134 -3.34 3.62 -3.92
N SER A 135 -3.04 4.29 -2.81
CA SER A 135 -3.79 5.44 -2.33
C SER A 135 -2.84 6.56 -1.90
N GLN A 136 -3.22 7.79 -2.14
CA GLN A 136 -2.48 8.94 -1.62
C GLN A 136 -2.92 9.19 -0.19
N THR A 137 -1.98 9.20 0.75
CA THR A 137 -2.25 9.53 2.15
C THR A 137 -2.64 11.01 2.25
N PRO A 138 -3.76 11.36 2.90
CA PRO A 138 -4.13 12.75 3.12
C PRO A 138 -3.07 13.48 3.97
N PRO A 139 -2.72 14.73 3.65
CA PRO A 139 -1.88 15.54 4.53
C PRO A 139 -2.64 15.90 5.80
N GLY A 140 -1.97 15.81 6.96
CA GLY A 140 -2.62 16.10 8.25
C GLY A 140 -3.03 17.57 8.46
N GLU A 141 -2.51 18.48 7.63
CA GLU A 141 -2.77 19.93 7.74
C GLU A 141 -4.00 20.42 6.93
N ASP A 142 -4.46 19.62 5.95
CA ASP A 142 -5.54 20.00 5.02
C ASP A 142 -6.91 19.38 5.37
N THR A 143 -7.00 18.67 6.49
CA THR A 143 -8.24 18.01 6.90
C THR A 143 -9.11 18.93 7.71
N THR A 144 -10.43 18.93 7.47
CA THR A 144 -11.41 19.58 8.34
C THR A 144 -11.33 19.02 9.76
N LYS A 145 -11.76 19.76 10.79
CA LYS A 145 -11.66 19.28 12.20
C LYS A 145 -12.24 17.88 12.43
N ALA A 146 -13.24 17.47 11.65
CA ALA A 146 -13.83 16.14 11.71
C ALA A 146 -12.96 15.04 11.08
N GLU A 147 -12.05 15.40 10.15
CA GLU A 147 -11.11 14.50 9.49
C GLU A 147 -9.74 14.47 10.18
N GLN A 148 -9.46 15.46 11.07
CA GLN A 148 -8.23 15.52 11.87
C GLN A 148 -8.16 14.43 12.95
N ASP A 149 -9.28 13.78 13.27
CA ASP A 149 -9.31 12.63 14.18
C ASP A 149 -8.83 11.34 13.52
N GLU A 150 -8.65 11.31 12.20
CA GLU A 150 -8.15 10.14 11.49
C GLU A 150 -6.63 10.12 11.44
N THR A 151 -6.05 9.15 12.11
CA THR A 151 -4.60 8.93 12.08
C THR A 151 -4.18 8.25 10.77
N ARG A 152 -2.88 8.30 10.44
CA ARG A 152 -2.33 7.52 9.30
C ARG A 152 -2.62 6.04 9.42
N VAL A 153 -2.58 5.50 10.62
CA VAL A 153 -2.88 4.10 10.91
C VAL A 153 -4.33 3.78 10.57
N ASP A 154 -5.26 4.70 10.86
CA ASP A 154 -6.66 4.54 10.46
C ASP A 154 -6.83 4.52 8.95
N PHE A 155 -6.14 5.41 8.25
CA PHE A 155 -6.13 5.45 6.79
C PHE A 155 -5.61 4.14 6.17
N TYR A 156 -4.49 3.62 6.66
CA TYR A 156 -3.94 2.35 6.18
C TYR A 156 -4.87 1.17 6.51
N THR A 157 -5.46 1.19 7.69
CA THR A 157 -6.46 0.20 8.11
C THR A 157 -7.69 0.22 7.19
N LYS A 158 -8.20 1.40 6.85
CA LYS A 158 -9.31 1.56 5.90
C LYS A 158 -8.94 1.01 4.52
N GLN A 159 -7.74 1.30 4.03
CA GLN A 159 -7.27 0.78 2.74
C GLN A 159 -7.22 -0.76 2.75
N LEU A 160 -6.66 -1.36 3.79
CA LEU A 160 -6.60 -2.82 3.91
C LEU A 160 -8.00 -3.43 3.95
N ARG A 161 -8.92 -2.87 4.76
CA ARG A 161 -10.32 -3.32 4.85
C ARG A 161 -11.04 -3.23 3.51
N ALA A 162 -10.90 -2.11 2.81
CA ALA A 162 -11.54 -1.88 1.51
C ALA A 162 -11.09 -2.88 0.45
N HIS A 163 -9.85 -3.36 0.53
CA HIS A 163 -9.28 -4.26 -0.46
C HIS A 163 -9.11 -5.72 0.00
N ARG A 164 -9.52 -6.06 1.23
CA ARG A 164 -9.42 -7.43 1.79
C ARG A 164 -10.06 -8.48 0.88
N HIS A 165 -11.22 -8.17 0.33
CA HIS A 165 -11.96 -9.07 -0.58
C HIS A 165 -11.26 -9.32 -1.92
N ARG A 166 -10.26 -8.52 -2.27
CA ARG A 166 -9.47 -8.62 -3.51
C ARG A 166 -8.20 -9.44 -3.34
N LEU A 167 -7.79 -9.71 -2.09
CA LEU A 167 -6.65 -10.56 -1.81
C LEU A 167 -6.98 -12.02 -2.21
N PRO A 168 -6.02 -12.76 -2.79
CA PRO A 168 -6.19 -14.18 -3.04
C PRO A 168 -6.58 -14.92 -1.75
N PRO A 169 -7.44 -15.95 -1.83
CA PRO A 169 -7.85 -16.73 -0.64
C PRO A 169 -6.68 -17.40 0.09
N SER A 170 -5.59 -17.70 -0.62
CA SER A 170 -4.37 -18.29 -0.07
C SER A 170 -3.53 -17.31 0.77
N VAL A 171 -3.84 -16.02 0.71
CA VAL A 171 -3.16 -15.01 1.55
C VAL A 171 -3.74 -15.04 2.95
N THR A 172 -2.99 -15.60 3.88
CA THR A 172 -3.34 -15.70 5.31
C THR A 172 -2.53 -14.76 6.19
N SER A 173 -1.49 -14.13 5.66
CA SER A 173 -0.57 -13.28 6.40
C SER A 173 -0.43 -11.90 5.76
N HIS A 174 -0.23 -10.89 6.59
CA HIS A 174 -0.05 -9.51 6.18
C HIS A 174 1.21 -8.92 6.82
N CYS A 175 2.11 -8.41 5.98
CA CYS A 175 3.38 -7.83 6.39
C CYS A 175 3.27 -6.31 6.41
N VAL A 176 3.84 -5.69 7.45
CA VAL A 176 3.92 -4.24 7.60
C VAL A 176 5.26 -3.85 8.23
N ASP A 177 5.77 -2.66 7.89
CA ASP A 177 6.99 -2.16 8.50
C ASP A 177 6.80 -1.87 10.00
N GLY A 178 7.89 -1.93 10.76
CA GLY A 178 7.88 -1.70 12.21
C GLY A 178 7.40 -0.31 12.63
N SER A 179 7.51 0.70 11.76
CA SER A 179 6.98 2.05 12.01
C SER A 179 5.45 2.06 12.11
N ASP A 180 4.78 1.19 11.35
CA ASP A 180 3.33 1.11 11.27
C ASP A 180 2.76 -0.04 12.11
N ALA A 181 3.62 -0.82 12.78
CA ALA A 181 3.28 -1.96 13.62
C ALA A 181 2.67 -1.55 14.97
N GLN A 182 1.75 -0.59 14.96
CA GLN A 182 1.01 -0.21 16.15
C GLN A 182 -0.06 -1.26 16.47
N LYS A 183 -0.36 -1.39 17.77
CA LYS A 183 -1.38 -2.33 18.25
C LYS A 183 -2.69 -2.21 17.47
N GLN A 184 -3.15 -0.99 17.22
CA GLN A 184 -4.38 -0.70 16.48
C GLN A 184 -4.37 -1.32 15.07
N TYR A 185 -3.26 -1.22 14.34
CA TYR A 185 -3.12 -1.82 13.02
C TYR A 185 -3.09 -3.35 13.08
N SER A 186 -2.33 -3.89 14.02
CA SER A 186 -2.25 -5.34 14.23
C SER A 186 -3.59 -5.96 14.60
N ASP A 187 -4.35 -5.31 15.49
CA ASP A 187 -5.71 -5.74 15.86
C ASP A 187 -6.65 -5.71 14.64
N ALA A 188 -6.52 -4.70 13.77
CA ALA A 188 -7.29 -4.62 12.54
C ALA A 188 -6.94 -5.74 11.55
N VAL A 189 -5.66 -6.05 11.37
CA VAL A 189 -5.20 -7.18 10.54
C VAL A 189 -5.79 -8.50 11.04
N VAL A 190 -5.71 -8.76 12.34
CA VAL A 190 -6.28 -9.97 12.97
C VAL A 190 -7.79 -10.01 12.81
N SER A 191 -8.49 -8.88 12.97
CA SER A 191 -9.96 -8.82 12.78
C SER A 191 -10.41 -9.17 11.35
N LEU A 192 -9.51 -9.03 10.36
CA LEU A 192 -9.73 -9.39 8.96
C LEU A 192 -9.38 -10.86 8.65
N GLY A 193 -9.05 -11.65 9.67
CA GLY A 193 -8.67 -13.06 9.53
C GLY A 193 -7.28 -13.24 8.92
N LEU A 194 -6.37 -12.30 9.15
CA LEU A 194 -4.98 -12.36 8.70
C LEU A 194 -4.03 -12.42 9.91
N HIS A 195 -2.90 -13.09 9.73
CA HIS A 195 -1.80 -13.04 10.69
C HIS A 195 -0.95 -11.79 10.40
N ALA A 196 -0.71 -10.97 11.43
CA ALA A 196 0.18 -9.83 11.31
C ALA A 196 1.64 -10.27 11.40
N ILE A 197 2.45 -9.88 10.42
CA ILE A 197 3.90 -10.07 10.40
C ILE A 197 4.54 -8.69 10.39
N THR A 198 5.33 -8.39 11.41
CA THR A 198 6.02 -7.12 11.51
C THR A 198 7.33 -7.26 12.24
N LYS A 199 8.23 -6.30 12.02
CA LYS A 199 9.45 -6.14 12.81
C LYS A 199 9.12 -5.30 14.04
N LEU A 200 9.43 -5.79 15.21
CA LEU A 200 9.35 -4.96 16.41
C LEU A 200 10.36 -3.81 16.34
N ARG A 201 9.93 -2.65 16.78
CA ARG A 201 10.81 -1.49 16.94
C ARG A 201 11.76 -1.74 18.12
N SER A 202 12.94 -1.16 18.05
CA SER A 202 13.92 -1.24 19.14
C SER A 202 13.44 -0.57 20.44
N ASP A 203 12.49 0.38 20.32
CA ASP A 203 11.85 1.09 21.43
C ASP A 203 10.46 0.51 21.79
N ALA A 204 10.14 -0.71 21.33
CA ALA A 204 8.87 -1.35 21.64
C ALA A 204 8.83 -1.77 23.12
N ASP A 205 7.81 -1.30 23.84
CA ASP A 205 7.49 -1.74 25.18
C ASP A 205 6.87 -3.14 25.16
N GLY A 206 7.63 -4.14 25.53
CA GLY A 206 7.17 -5.51 25.74
C GLY A 206 6.78 -5.75 27.19
N VAL A 207 5.92 -6.75 27.41
CA VAL A 207 5.64 -7.28 28.75
C VAL A 207 5.86 -8.78 28.75
N PHE A 208 6.50 -9.31 29.78
CA PHE A 208 6.61 -10.75 29.95
C PHE A 208 5.26 -11.31 30.39
N LEU A 209 4.76 -12.30 29.65
CA LEU A 209 3.55 -13.00 30.05
C LEU A 209 3.77 -13.71 31.37
N SER A 210 2.87 -13.54 32.33
CA SER A 210 2.96 -14.25 33.60
C SER A 210 2.73 -15.75 33.37
N THR A 211 3.77 -16.54 33.64
CA THR A 211 3.78 -18.01 33.53
C THR A 211 3.70 -18.72 34.88
N GLY A 212 3.76 -17.97 35.97
CA GLY A 212 3.78 -18.49 37.32
C GLY A 212 2.38 -18.86 37.85
N PRO A 213 2.33 -19.75 38.88
CA PRO A 213 1.08 -20.02 39.59
C PRO A 213 0.61 -18.74 40.28
N HIS A 214 -0.64 -18.35 40.01
CA HIS A 214 -1.25 -17.17 40.63
C HIS A 214 -1.47 -17.46 42.14
N PRO A 215 -0.72 -16.80 43.06
CA PRO A 215 -0.99 -16.96 44.46
C PRO A 215 -2.43 -16.51 44.77
N LYS A 216 -3.14 -17.27 45.62
CA LYS A 216 -4.49 -16.94 46.07
C LYS A 216 -4.48 -15.68 46.97
N ARG A 217 -4.07 -14.53 46.46
CA ARG A 217 -4.13 -13.25 47.15
C ARG A 217 -5.38 -12.48 46.77
N ARG A 218 -5.95 -11.73 47.71
CA ARG A 218 -7.01 -10.75 47.42
C ARG A 218 -6.46 -9.68 46.47
N GLY A 219 -7.10 -9.50 45.33
CA GLY A 219 -6.74 -8.53 44.30
C GLY A 219 -6.88 -9.07 42.89
N ALA A 220 -6.75 -8.17 41.89
CA ALA A 220 -6.75 -8.58 40.48
C ALA A 220 -5.55 -9.49 40.17
N LYS A 221 -5.78 -10.50 39.32
CA LYS A 221 -4.72 -11.41 38.88
C LYS A 221 -3.62 -10.60 38.15
N ARG A 222 -2.37 -10.88 38.44
CA ARG A 222 -1.23 -10.32 37.74
C ARG A 222 -1.29 -10.71 36.28
N LYS A 223 -1.24 -9.75 35.38
CA LYS A 223 -1.36 -9.99 33.93
C LYS A 223 -0.02 -10.23 33.27
N ASP A 224 1.05 -9.69 33.85
CA ASP A 224 2.41 -9.75 33.33
C ASP A 224 3.44 -9.88 34.46
N ASP A 225 4.65 -10.28 34.14
CA ASP A 225 5.78 -10.43 35.04
C ASP A 225 6.79 -9.26 34.96
N GLY A 226 6.37 -8.15 34.35
CA GLY A 226 7.16 -6.92 34.23
C GLY A 226 7.37 -6.50 32.77
N LYS A 227 7.95 -5.32 32.59
CA LYS A 227 8.34 -4.80 31.29
C LYS A 227 9.65 -5.40 30.82
N GLY A 228 9.74 -5.77 29.56
CA GLY A 228 10.96 -6.19 28.88
C GLY A 228 11.25 -5.27 27.69
N ASN A 229 12.49 -4.87 27.54
CA ASN A 229 12.97 -4.17 26.35
C ASN A 229 13.40 -5.20 25.31
N VAL A 230 13.12 -4.93 24.04
CA VAL A 230 13.54 -5.78 22.90
C VAL A 230 15.08 -5.82 22.73
N GLN A 231 15.81 -4.98 23.49
CA GLN A 231 17.27 -4.91 23.47
C GLN A 231 17.95 -5.83 24.53
N ASP A 232 17.16 -6.43 25.41
CA ASP A 232 17.60 -7.42 26.41
C ASP A 232 17.36 -8.85 25.89
#